data_79a0ae653c76670cd158a393f3e5d507
#
_entry.id   79a0ae653c76670cd158a393f3e5d507
#
_cell.length_a   1.000
_cell.length_b   1.000
_cell.length_c   1.000
_cell.angle_alpha   90.00
_cell.angle_beta   90.00
_cell.angle_gamma   90.00
#
_symmetry.space_group_name_H-M   'P 1'
#
loop_
_entity.id
_entity.type
_entity.pdbx_description
1 polymer ?
#
loop_
_entity_poly.entity_id
_entity_poly.type
_entity_poly.pdbx_seq_one_letter_code
_entity_poly.pdbx_strand_id
1 'polypeptide(L)'
;MFKICALSLLFFGLPMQYKMVKTKVNESITLMLPEEFYPMTPEDIARRYPSVRSPLGAYTIPSLMADFSVNISATRWRASDIDMAKNFFRAGVYNLFDKVTMIREEVQTVNGKQFIVFEFDSRINGDPSSLEARQPVRRYNYVQYLLINGKTIVFSFNCHARIKEQWQQAVAEIMTSIKVKNNI
;
A
#
# COMPACT_ATOMS: atom_id res chain seq x y z
N MET A 1 11.91 28.20 -51.33
CA MET A 1 11.44 28.23 -49.92
C MET A 1 10.90 26.86 -49.56
N PHE A 2 11.72 26.00 -48.95
CA PHE A 2 11.28 24.68 -48.47
C PHE A 2 10.84 24.82 -47.02
N LYS A 3 9.54 24.56 -46.72
CA LYS A 3 9.01 24.46 -45.37
C LYS A 3 9.29 23.05 -44.87
N ILE A 4 10.21 22.92 -43.92
CA ILE A 4 10.42 21.67 -43.16
C ILE A 4 9.35 21.64 -42.08
N CYS A 5 8.34 20.78 -42.25
CA CYS A 5 7.41 20.41 -41.17
C CYS A 5 8.14 19.47 -40.21
N ALA A 6 8.51 19.96 -39.03
CA ALA A 6 9.00 19.13 -37.94
C ALA A 6 7.82 18.35 -37.35
N LEU A 7 7.76 17.04 -37.63
CA LEU A 7 6.81 16.11 -37.03
C LEU A 7 7.36 15.74 -35.64
N SER A 8 6.87 16.42 -34.60
CA SER A 8 7.17 16.06 -33.21
C SER A 8 6.42 14.77 -32.85
N LEU A 9 7.15 13.65 -32.84
CA LEU A 9 6.69 12.38 -32.29
C LEU A 9 6.56 12.51 -30.75
N LEU A 10 5.33 12.71 -30.29
CA LEU A 10 4.98 12.55 -28.88
C LEU A 10 5.09 11.07 -28.53
N PHE A 11 6.19 10.66 -27.90
CA PHE A 11 6.31 9.38 -27.24
C PHE A 11 5.41 9.39 -25.98
N PHE A 12 4.15 9.02 -26.14
CA PHE A 12 3.33 8.56 -25.01
C PHE A 12 3.92 7.22 -24.57
N GLY A 13 4.66 7.20 -23.47
CA GLY A 13 5.08 5.97 -22.84
C GLY A 13 3.82 5.15 -22.53
N LEU A 14 3.69 3.96 -23.13
CA LEU A 14 2.59 3.05 -22.83
C LEU A 14 2.63 2.74 -21.33
N PRO A 15 1.49 2.81 -20.63
CA PRO A 15 1.44 2.43 -19.23
C PRO A 15 1.92 0.98 -19.09
N MET A 16 2.80 0.72 -18.13
CA MET A 16 3.31 -0.63 -17.87
C MET A 16 2.15 -1.48 -17.35
N GLN A 17 1.65 -2.38 -18.20
CA GLN A 17 0.52 -3.25 -17.87
C GLN A 17 1.07 -4.49 -17.17
N TYR A 18 0.78 -4.62 -15.87
CA TYR A 18 1.12 -5.81 -15.10
C TYR A 18 0.13 -6.95 -15.36
N LYS A 19 0.63 -8.17 -15.48
CA LYS A 19 -0.21 -9.37 -15.49
C LYS A 19 -0.69 -9.63 -14.06
N MET A 20 -1.98 -9.39 -13.83
CA MET A 20 -2.60 -9.55 -12.52
C MET A 20 -3.03 -11.00 -12.29
N VAL A 21 -2.67 -11.58 -11.14
CA VAL A 21 -2.99 -12.96 -10.74
C VAL A 21 -3.87 -12.96 -9.49
N LYS A 22 -4.92 -13.78 -9.51
CA LYS A 22 -5.80 -13.95 -8.35
C LYS A 22 -5.04 -14.61 -7.20
N THR A 23 -4.91 -13.88 -6.11
CA THR A 23 -4.19 -14.30 -4.90
C THR A 23 -5.17 -14.53 -3.76
N LYS A 24 -5.12 -15.71 -3.16
CA LYS A 24 -5.88 -16.07 -1.96
C LYS A 24 -5.00 -15.86 -0.75
N VAL A 25 -5.30 -14.82 0.05
CA VAL A 25 -4.57 -14.56 1.31
C VAL A 25 -4.97 -15.59 2.36
N ASN A 26 -6.29 -15.85 2.49
CA ASN A 26 -6.88 -16.90 3.32
C ASN A 26 -8.28 -17.26 2.81
N GLU A 27 -9.06 -18.03 3.58
CA GLU A 27 -10.42 -18.47 3.18
C GLU A 27 -11.41 -17.32 3.01
N SER A 28 -11.16 -16.17 3.63
CA SER A 28 -12.06 -15.02 3.63
C SER A 28 -11.58 -13.83 2.82
N ILE A 29 -10.30 -13.79 2.41
CA ILE A 29 -9.70 -12.65 1.71
C ILE A 29 -9.06 -13.10 0.41
N THR A 30 -9.48 -12.49 -0.71
CA THR A 30 -8.85 -12.66 -2.03
C THR A 30 -8.66 -11.29 -2.67
N LEU A 31 -7.65 -11.17 -3.52
CA LEU A 31 -7.34 -9.97 -4.30
C LEU A 31 -6.54 -10.34 -5.55
N MET A 32 -6.26 -9.35 -6.39
CA MET A 32 -5.36 -9.51 -7.54
C MET A 32 -4.01 -8.90 -7.17
N LEU A 33 -2.92 -9.65 -7.41
CA LEU A 33 -1.54 -9.13 -7.33
C LEU A 33 -0.86 -9.29 -8.69
N PRO A 34 0.06 -8.40 -9.06
CA PRO A 34 0.97 -8.65 -10.17
C PRO A 34 1.72 -9.98 -10.00
N GLU A 35 1.91 -10.71 -11.10
CA GLU A 35 2.53 -12.05 -11.10
C GLU A 35 3.92 -12.09 -10.47
N GLU A 36 4.62 -10.96 -10.44
CA GLU A 36 5.94 -10.85 -9.83
C GLU A 36 5.94 -10.82 -8.28
N PHE A 37 4.75 -10.62 -7.64
CA PHE A 37 4.66 -10.71 -6.18
C PHE A 37 4.67 -12.15 -5.73
N TYR A 38 5.56 -12.49 -4.81
CA TYR A 38 5.63 -13.79 -4.15
C TYR A 38 5.49 -13.65 -2.63
N PRO A 39 5.01 -14.69 -1.93
CA PRO A 39 4.91 -14.68 -0.48
C PRO A 39 6.29 -14.50 0.16
N MET A 40 6.38 -13.64 1.18
CA MET A 40 7.59 -13.48 1.98
C MET A 40 7.87 -14.73 2.81
N THR A 41 9.15 -15.02 3.03
CA THR A 41 9.56 -16.06 3.95
C THR A 41 9.28 -15.66 5.41
N PRO A 42 9.19 -16.63 6.36
CA PRO A 42 9.04 -16.30 7.78
C PRO A 42 10.14 -15.36 8.29
N GLU A 43 11.38 -15.52 7.82
CA GLU A 43 12.53 -14.68 8.16
C GLU A 43 12.36 -13.25 7.65
N ASP A 44 11.87 -13.08 6.42
CA ASP A 44 11.56 -11.77 5.85
C ASP A 44 10.43 -11.08 6.62
N ILE A 45 9.39 -11.83 6.98
CA ILE A 45 8.28 -11.34 7.79
C ILE A 45 8.79 -10.87 9.15
N ALA A 46 9.59 -11.69 9.86
CA ALA A 46 10.13 -11.33 11.16
C ALA A 46 10.98 -10.05 11.11
N ARG A 47 11.75 -9.88 10.05
CA ARG A 47 12.60 -8.70 9.86
C ARG A 47 11.84 -7.42 9.50
N ARG A 48 10.80 -7.54 8.64
CA ARG A 48 10.09 -6.38 8.09
C ARG A 48 8.84 -5.99 8.86
N TYR A 49 8.24 -6.95 9.54
CA TYR A 49 7.03 -6.81 10.34
C TYR A 49 7.26 -7.30 11.77
N PRO A 50 8.14 -6.64 12.55
CA PRO A 50 8.47 -7.03 13.92
C PRO A 50 7.27 -6.75 14.86
N SER A 51 6.23 -7.54 14.75
CA SER A 51 4.98 -7.41 15.50
C SER A 51 4.68 -8.71 16.24
N VAL A 52 3.96 -8.62 17.36
CA VAL A 52 3.47 -9.76 18.13
C VAL A 52 2.57 -10.68 17.29
N ARG A 53 1.91 -10.12 16.27
CA ARG A 53 1.06 -10.89 15.35
C ARG A 53 1.67 -10.85 13.94
N SER A 54 1.89 -12.02 13.39
CA SER A 54 2.25 -12.12 11.97
C SER A 54 1.12 -11.59 11.08
N PRO A 55 1.44 -10.99 9.92
CA PRO A 55 0.45 -10.62 8.93
C PRO A 55 -0.36 -11.84 8.46
N LEU A 56 -1.60 -11.61 8.03
CA LEU A 56 -2.42 -12.63 7.37
C LEU A 56 -1.84 -13.07 6.03
N GLY A 57 -1.11 -12.17 5.38
CA GLY A 57 -0.31 -12.39 4.18
C GLY A 57 0.65 -11.24 3.97
N ALA A 58 1.86 -11.54 3.51
CA ALA A 58 2.88 -10.57 3.15
C ALA A 58 3.57 -11.03 1.86
N TYR A 59 3.73 -10.12 0.93
CA TYR A 59 4.24 -10.38 -0.41
C TYR A 59 5.26 -9.30 -0.79
N THR A 60 6.24 -9.68 -1.58
CA THR A 60 7.27 -8.77 -2.08
C THR A 60 7.64 -9.11 -3.52
N ILE A 61 8.35 -8.22 -4.20
CA ILE A 61 8.91 -8.44 -5.53
C ILE A 61 10.38 -8.82 -5.46
N PRO A 62 10.99 -9.40 -6.51
CA PRO A 62 12.39 -9.85 -6.50
C PRO A 62 13.41 -8.79 -6.10
N SER A 63 13.16 -7.52 -6.47
CA SER A 63 14.02 -6.40 -6.06
C SER A 63 13.90 -5.98 -4.61
N LEU A 64 12.93 -6.53 -3.86
CA LEU A 64 12.60 -6.20 -2.48
C LEU A 64 12.27 -4.72 -2.22
N MET A 65 11.91 -3.98 -3.27
CA MET A 65 11.63 -2.53 -3.21
C MET A 65 10.15 -2.20 -3.12
N ALA A 66 9.26 -3.18 -3.30
CA ALA A 66 7.82 -3.05 -3.14
C ALA A 66 7.27 -4.22 -2.33
N ASP A 67 6.39 -3.91 -1.39
CA ASP A 67 5.77 -4.88 -0.49
C ASP A 67 4.26 -4.66 -0.45
N PHE A 68 3.51 -5.75 -0.33
CA PHE A 68 2.09 -5.76 -0.03
C PHE A 68 1.81 -6.63 1.17
N SER A 69 1.02 -6.15 2.13
CA SER A 69 0.66 -6.93 3.32
C SER A 69 -0.80 -6.77 3.71
N VAL A 70 -1.32 -7.79 4.37
CA VAL A 70 -2.65 -7.81 4.99
C VAL A 70 -2.50 -8.13 6.47
N ASN A 71 -2.96 -7.22 7.33
CA ASN A 71 -2.80 -7.31 8.77
C ASN A 71 -4.14 -7.14 9.49
N ILE A 72 -4.23 -7.59 10.75
CA ILE A 72 -5.30 -7.23 11.67
C ILE A 72 -4.72 -6.22 12.66
N SER A 73 -5.29 -5.02 12.70
CA SER A 73 -4.93 -3.99 13.68
C SER A 73 -5.31 -4.43 15.10
N ALA A 74 -4.56 -3.95 16.09
CA ALA A 74 -4.91 -4.12 17.49
C ALA A 74 -6.16 -3.32 17.90
N THR A 75 -6.49 -2.26 17.13
CA THR A 75 -7.67 -1.40 17.40
C THR A 75 -8.95 -2.06 16.89
N ARG A 76 -10.04 -1.84 17.63
CA ARG A 76 -11.35 -2.37 17.30
C ARG A 76 -12.33 -1.21 17.09
N TRP A 77 -12.98 -1.20 15.92
CA TRP A 77 -13.92 -0.18 15.54
C TRP A 77 -15.21 -0.81 15.03
N ARG A 78 -16.34 -0.12 15.21
CA ARG A 78 -17.60 -0.48 14.53
C ARG A 78 -17.61 0.17 13.16
N ALA A 79 -18.31 -0.41 12.20
CA ALA A 79 -18.47 0.18 10.88
C ALA A 79 -19.16 1.56 10.93
N SER A 80 -20.02 1.81 11.95
CA SER A 80 -20.64 3.12 12.21
C SER A 80 -19.66 4.22 12.60
N ASP A 81 -18.48 3.85 13.08
CA ASP A 81 -17.50 4.80 13.64
C ASP A 81 -16.41 5.18 12.60
N ILE A 82 -16.73 5.01 11.31
CA ILE A 82 -15.76 5.12 10.21
C ILE A 82 -15.06 6.47 10.18
N ASP A 83 -15.76 7.57 10.44
CA ASP A 83 -15.16 8.92 10.43
C ASP A 83 -14.21 9.12 11.61
N MET A 84 -14.58 8.61 12.81
CA MET A 84 -13.71 8.66 13.98
C MET A 84 -12.47 7.78 13.78
N ALA A 85 -12.64 6.58 13.23
CA ALA A 85 -11.56 5.68 12.89
C ALA A 85 -10.63 6.29 11.84
N LYS A 86 -11.17 6.97 10.82
CA LYS A 86 -10.39 7.68 9.81
C LYS A 86 -9.49 8.74 10.45
N ASN A 87 -10.03 9.57 11.32
CA ASN A 87 -9.25 10.59 12.03
C ASN A 87 -8.16 9.98 12.91
N PHE A 88 -8.47 8.87 13.61
CA PHE A 88 -7.52 8.13 14.43
C PHE A 88 -6.35 7.58 13.57
N PHE A 89 -6.65 6.90 12.46
CA PHE A 89 -5.61 6.34 11.58
C PHE A 89 -4.81 7.43 10.88
N ARG A 90 -5.46 8.55 10.51
CA ARG A 90 -4.77 9.73 9.98
C ARG A 90 -3.71 10.23 10.95
N ALA A 91 -4.07 10.44 12.21
CA ALA A 91 -3.12 10.86 13.24
C ALA A 91 -1.98 9.86 13.39
N GLY A 92 -2.29 8.54 13.36
CA GLY A 92 -1.29 7.48 13.38
C GLY A 92 -0.30 7.57 12.21
N VAL A 93 -0.78 7.81 10.99
CA VAL A 93 0.09 8.01 9.80
C VAL A 93 1.04 9.17 10.00
N TYR A 94 0.55 10.33 10.47
CA TYR A 94 1.42 11.49 10.69
C TYR A 94 2.43 11.29 11.83
N ASN A 95 2.12 10.44 12.81
CA ASN A 95 3.02 10.14 13.93
C ASN A 95 4.10 9.10 13.59
N LEU A 96 3.93 8.32 12.53
CA LEU A 96 4.86 7.26 12.14
C LEU A 96 6.06 7.74 11.32
N PHE A 97 5.98 8.93 10.74
CA PHE A 97 6.97 9.42 9.79
C PHE A 97 7.37 10.88 10.12
N ASP A 98 8.63 11.23 9.85
CA ASP A 98 9.11 12.61 10.02
C ASP A 98 8.48 13.59 9.02
N LYS A 99 8.05 13.07 7.86
CA LYS A 99 7.32 13.85 6.87
C LYS A 99 6.32 12.96 6.15
N VAL A 100 5.09 13.48 6.04
CA VAL A 100 4.00 12.90 5.24
C VAL A 100 3.52 13.94 4.24
N THR A 101 3.42 13.54 2.98
CA THR A 101 2.74 14.32 1.93
C THR A 101 1.53 13.49 1.49
N MET A 102 0.34 13.86 1.99
CA MET A 102 -0.92 13.18 1.66
C MET A 102 -1.28 13.46 0.21
N ILE A 103 -1.58 12.40 -0.55
CA ILE A 103 -2.03 12.44 -1.95
C ILE A 103 -3.55 12.25 -2.00
N ARG A 104 -4.06 11.26 -1.24
CA ARG A 104 -5.48 10.95 -1.15
C ARG A 104 -5.86 10.52 0.28
N GLU A 105 -7.00 11.02 0.74
CA GLU A 105 -7.60 10.66 2.02
C GLU A 105 -9.10 10.65 1.86
N GLU A 106 -9.73 9.47 1.86
CA GLU A 106 -11.16 9.32 1.61
C GLU A 106 -11.75 8.07 2.23
N VAL A 107 -13.06 7.93 2.17
CA VAL A 107 -13.77 6.67 2.35
C VAL A 107 -14.27 6.20 1.00
N GLN A 108 -13.79 5.05 0.55
CA GLN A 108 -14.11 4.46 -0.76
C GLN A 108 -14.91 3.17 -0.60
N THR A 109 -15.89 2.94 -1.49
CA THR A 109 -16.59 1.66 -1.55
C THR A 109 -15.92 0.73 -2.55
N VAL A 110 -15.46 -0.44 -2.07
CA VAL A 110 -14.85 -1.50 -2.88
C VAL A 110 -15.60 -2.80 -2.66
N ASN A 111 -16.13 -3.39 -3.73
CA ASN A 111 -16.88 -4.64 -3.67
C ASN A 111 -17.98 -4.65 -2.57
N GLY A 112 -18.72 -3.52 -2.44
CA GLY A 112 -19.82 -3.36 -1.49
C GLY A 112 -19.40 -3.12 -0.04
N LYS A 113 -18.14 -2.86 0.25
CA LYS A 113 -17.63 -2.53 1.60
C LYS A 113 -16.94 -1.17 1.60
N GLN A 114 -17.10 -0.41 2.71
CA GLN A 114 -16.43 0.87 2.88
C GLN A 114 -15.03 0.69 3.46
N PHE A 115 -14.06 1.30 2.80
CA PHE A 115 -12.67 1.35 3.21
C PHE A 115 -12.24 2.78 3.48
N ILE A 116 -11.52 2.98 4.58
CA ILE A 116 -10.76 4.22 4.80
C ILE A 116 -9.48 4.10 3.99
N VAL A 117 -9.18 5.09 3.16
CA VAL A 117 -8.05 5.09 2.22
C VAL A 117 -7.11 6.22 2.55
N PHE A 118 -5.82 5.91 2.65
CA PHE A 118 -4.73 6.88 2.67
C PHE A 118 -3.70 6.51 1.59
N GLU A 119 -3.41 7.46 0.72
CA GLU A 119 -2.32 7.38 -0.25
C GLU A 119 -1.38 8.56 0.02
N PHE A 120 -0.10 8.28 0.24
CA PHE A 120 0.84 9.32 0.66
C PHE A 120 2.30 8.97 0.38
N ASP A 121 3.10 10.00 0.23
CA ASP A 121 4.55 9.88 0.28
C ASP A 121 5.03 10.11 1.72
N SER A 122 5.96 9.27 2.18
CA SER A 122 6.56 9.37 3.50
C SER A 122 8.08 9.50 3.44
N ARG A 123 8.63 10.10 4.51
CA ARG A 123 10.07 10.17 4.74
C ARG A 123 10.37 9.88 6.20
N ILE A 124 11.38 9.03 6.43
CA ILE A 124 12.03 8.83 7.73
C ILE A 124 13.46 9.33 7.58
N ASN A 125 13.86 10.27 8.45
CA ASN A 125 15.22 10.77 8.49
C ASN A 125 16.13 9.71 9.12
N GLY A 126 17.41 9.71 8.75
CA GLY A 126 18.41 8.95 9.49
C GLY A 126 18.61 9.56 10.89
N ASP A 127 19.07 8.74 11.83
CA ASP A 127 19.45 9.23 13.15
C ASP A 127 20.71 10.12 13.04
N PRO A 128 20.60 11.45 13.32
CA PRO A 128 21.73 12.36 13.22
C PRO A 128 22.83 12.09 14.25
N SER A 129 22.53 11.31 15.31
CA SER A 129 23.50 10.91 16.34
C SER A 129 24.23 9.61 16.01
N SER A 130 23.81 8.90 14.95
CA SER A 130 24.48 7.68 14.49
C SER A 130 25.80 8.02 13.79
N LEU A 131 26.87 7.33 14.16
CA LEU A 131 28.17 7.43 13.49
C LEU A 131 28.10 7.05 12.00
N GLU A 132 27.09 6.29 11.62
CA GLU A 132 26.74 6.01 10.23
C GLU A 132 25.59 6.95 9.81
N ALA A 133 25.92 7.99 9.03
CA ALA A 133 24.91 8.87 8.44
C ALA A 133 23.97 8.07 7.51
N ARG A 134 22.86 7.56 8.06
CA ARG A 134 21.88 6.83 7.27
C ARG A 134 21.12 7.82 6.40
N GLN A 135 21.10 7.52 5.10
CA GLN A 135 20.33 8.31 4.12
C GLN A 135 18.82 8.25 4.47
N PRO A 136 18.09 9.38 4.31
CA PRO A 136 16.66 9.39 4.53
C PRO A 136 15.94 8.34 3.68
N VAL A 137 15.08 7.55 4.30
CA VAL A 137 14.24 6.57 3.61
C VAL A 137 12.98 7.28 3.12
N ARG A 138 12.73 7.23 1.81
CA ARG A 138 11.53 7.78 1.18
C ARG A 138 10.71 6.66 0.57
N ARG A 139 9.42 6.63 0.90
CA ARG A 139 8.48 5.62 0.39
C ARG A 139 7.20 6.24 -0.12
N TYR A 140 6.63 5.62 -1.13
CA TYR A 140 5.23 5.76 -1.50
C TYR A 140 4.42 4.70 -0.78
N ASN A 141 3.25 5.06 -0.25
CA ASN A 141 2.38 4.21 0.55
C ASN A 141 0.94 4.34 0.09
N TYR A 142 0.24 3.21 0.03
CA TYR A 142 -1.20 3.14 -0.13
C TYR A 142 -1.76 2.18 0.92
N VAL A 143 -2.60 2.69 1.81
CA VAL A 143 -3.15 1.92 2.92
C VAL A 143 -4.66 1.99 2.91
N GLN A 144 -5.32 0.83 3.04
CA GLN A 144 -6.77 0.73 3.21
C GLN A 144 -7.12 0.02 4.50
N TYR A 145 -8.09 0.57 5.24
CA TYR A 145 -8.61 -0.01 6.47
C TYR A 145 -10.07 -0.42 6.26
N LEU A 146 -10.38 -1.68 6.55
CA LEU A 146 -11.73 -2.22 6.54
C LEU A 146 -12.19 -2.49 7.97
N LEU A 147 -13.28 -1.84 8.40
CA LEU A 147 -13.94 -2.09 9.69
C LEU A 147 -15.03 -3.15 9.49
N ILE A 148 -14.82 -4.35 10.04
CA ILE A 148 -15.74 -5.47 9.86
C ILE A 148 -15.75 -6.38 11.09
N ASN A 149 -16.94 -6.71 11.62
CA ASN A 149 -17.12 -7.63 12.75
C ASN A 149 -16.26 -7.29 13.98
N GLY A 150 -16.13 -5.98 14.30
CA GLY A 150 -15.31 -5.51 15.42
C GLY A 150 -13.80 -5.71 15.22
N LYS A 151 -13.36 -6.00 14.00
CA LYS A 151 -11.95 -6.07 13.61
C LYS A 151 -11.64 -4.94 12.64
N THR A 152 -10.39 -4.53 12.60
CA THR A 152 -9.85 -3.65 11.57
C THR A 152 -8.83 -4.41 10.75
N ILE A 153 -9.15 -4.65 9.47
CA ILE A 153 -8.23 -5.27 8.52
C ILE A 153 -7.50 -4.17 7.78
N VAL A 154 -6.18 -4.28 7.72
CA VAL A 154 -5.30 -3.30 7.08
C VAL A 154 -4.66 -3.93 5.86
N PHE A 155 -4.89 -3.34 4.70
CA PHE A 155 -4.24 -3.66 3.44
C PHE A 155 -3.22 -2.56 3.16
N SER A 156 -1.96 -2.91 3.06
CA SER A 156 -0.89 -1.94 2.91
C SER A 156 0.01 -2.32 1.74
N PHE A 157 0.14 -1.39 0.80
CA PHE A 157 1.19 -1.41 -0.21
C PHE A 157 2.20 -0.32 0.11
N ASN A 158 3.47 -0.62 -0.02
CA ASN A 158 4.53 0.38 0.02
C ASN A 158 5.63 0.05 -0.97
N CYS A 159 6.25 1.09 -1.54
CA CYS A 159 7.43 0.91 -2.36
C CYS A 159 8.44 2.05 -2.14
N HIS A 160 9.68 1.83 -2.60
CA HIS A 160 10.68 2.88 -2.62
C HIS A 160 10.23 4.02 -3.55
N ALA A 161 10.39 5.28 -3.12
CA ALA A 161 9.89 6.46 -3.87
C ALA A 161 10.35 6.53 -5.34
N ARG A 162 11.54 6.00 -5.66
CA ARG A 162 12.11 6.00 -7.02
C ARG A 162 11.34 5.14 -8.02
N ILE A 163 10.52 4.19 -7.55
CA ILE A 163 9.72 3.29 -8.40
C ILE A 163 8.22 3.57 -8.26
N LYS A 164 7.84 4.68 -7.61
CA LYS A 164 6.45 5.06 -7.38
C LYS A 164 5.62 5.07 -8.65
N GLU A 165 6.09 5.76 -9.68
CA GLU A 165 5.36 5.95 -10.94
C GLU A 165 5.02 4.63 -11.62
N GLN A 166 5.90 3.63 -11.52
CA GLN A 166 5.67 2.29 -12.04
C GLN A 166 4.49 1.59 -11.33
N TRP A 167 4.29 1.89 -10.04
CA TRP A 167 3.35 1.16 -9.19
C TRP A 167 2.02 1.84 -8.97
N GLN A 168 1.89 3.15 -9.17
CA GLN A 168 0.66 3.89 -8.84
C GLN A 168 -0.60 3.32 -9.50
N GLN A 169 -0.52 2.96 -10.79
CA GLN A 169 -1.66 2.36 -11.48
C GLN A 169 -1.94 0.95 -10.96
N ALA A 170 -0.91 0.10 -10.87
CA ALA A 170 -1.06 -1.27 -10.42
C ALA A 170 -1.61 -1.36 -8.99
N VAL A 171 -1.18 -0.46 -8.11
CA VAL A 171 -1.67 -0.44 -6.72
C VAL A 171 -3.14 -0.08 -6.65
N ALA A 172 -3.64 0.82 -7.49
CA ALA A 172 -5.06 1.13 -7.56
C ALA A 172 -5.87 -0.11 -7.99
N GLU A 173 -5.38 -0.90 -8.94
CA GLU A 173 -5.99 -2.16 -9.38
C GLU A 173 -5.95 -3.21 -8.25
N ILE A 174 -4.82 -3.38 -7.55
CA ILE A 174 -4.71 -4.26 -6.38
C ILE A 174 -5.79 -3.91 -5.36
N MET A 175 -5.86 -2.65 -4.94
CA MET A 175 -6.72 -2.18 -3.85
C MET A 175 -8.21 -2.23 -4.19
N THR A 176 -8.59 -2.02 -5.45
CA THR A 176 -9.99 -2.15 -5.91
C THR A 176 -10.40 -3.59 -6.14
N SER A 177 -9.45 -4.52 -6.29
CA SER A 177 -9.71 -5.95 -6.46
C SER A 177 -10.04 -6.69 -5.15
N ILE A 178 -9.79 -6.08 -3.99
CA ILE A 178 -9.93 -6.71 -2.67
C ILE A 178 -11.37 -7.19 -2.44
N LYS A 179 -11.52 -8.47 -2.11
CA LYS A 179 -12.78 -9.09 -1.72
C LYS A 179 -12.63 -9.73 -0.35
N VAL A 180 -13.52 -9.36 0.55
CA VAL A 180 -13.55 -9.86 1.94
C VAL A 180 -14.92 -10.45 2.24
N LYS A 181 -14.98 -11.69 2.68
CA LYS A 181 -16.23 -12.34 3.10
C LYS A 181 -16.70 -11.78 4.44
N ASN A 182 -18.01 -11.88 4.71
CA ASN A 182 -18.59 -11.36 5.95
C ASN A 182 -18.26 -12.20 7.19
N ASN A 183 -17.79 -13.41 7.03
CA ASN A 183 -17.49 -14.36 8.12
C ASN A 183 -16.00 -14.37 8.55
N ILE A 184 -15.31 -13.25 8.38
CA ILE A 184 -13.89 -13.10 8.77
C ILE A 184 -13.72 -12.86 10.27
#